data_833acc6b702e4370cde787ae10840282
#
_entry.id   833acc6b702e4370cde787ae10840282
#
_cell.length_a   1.000
_cell.length_b   1.000
_cell.length_c   1.000
_cell.angle_alpha   90.00
_cell.angle_beta   90.00
_cell.angle_gamma   90.00
#
_symmetry.space_group_name_H-M   'P 1'
#
loop_
_entity.id
_entity.type
_entity.pdbx_description
1 polymer ?
#
loop_
_entity_poly.entity_id
_entity_poly.type
_entity_poly.pdbx_seq_one_letter_code
_entity_poly.pdbx_strand_id
1 'polypeptide(L)'
;MFLVLAYVPVYILGFVFSDKHGGVTNSLAGFSMMFWPAIAVIITRLVTKEGFRDAYLGFGNRGSAKYYGFAALYPIALPFVSALILHAFIVREGSISESMHGSDGILAAGTILSSFVIGFANVLNGFGEEFGWRAYLTPKLETLMPTPLAVVTTGVIWALWHGPLLAYGYNFGRDYDFFPYGGFIAMIVMCIFWSAVLTWLTKRTNSVYPAAICHMLIDTVLTSVFLGFAAKADGTQFAYRTNEFWTMILSVFPMIIICGSVCMILMCKKQKAVK
;
A
#
# COMPACT_ATOMS: atom_id res chain seq x y z
N MET A 1 -11.60 -21.46 -0.01
CA MET A 1 -10.77 -21.72 1.17
C MET A 1 -9.84 -20.53 1.46
N PHE A 2 -8.94 -20.13 0.55
CA PHE A 2 -7.97 -19.04 0.77
C PHE A 2 -8.61 -17.77 1.36
N LEU A 3 -9.63 -17.20 0.69
CA LEU A 3 -10.29 -15.97 1.15
C LEU A 3 -10.89 -16.10 2.54
N VAL A 4 -11.51 -17.22 2.88
CA VAL A 4 -12.07 -17.42 4.22
C VAL A 4 -10.97 -17.38 5.28
N LEU A 5 -9.85 -18.08 5.04
CA LEU A 5 -8.72 -18.10 5.96
C LEU A 5 -8.01 -16.72 6.06
N ALA A 6 -7.97 -15.96 4.98
CA ALA A 6 -7.37 -14.61 4.99
C ALA A 6 -8.26 -13.57 5.69
N TYR A 7 -9.58 -13.68 5.58
CA TYR A 7 -10.52 -12.66 6.05
C TYR A 7 -11.02 -12.90 7.47
N VAL A 8 -11.49 -14.13 7.77
CA VAL A 8 -12.19 -14.38 9.05
C VAL A 8 -11.36 -14.00 10.27
N PRO A 9 -10.08 -14.39 10.39
CA PRO A 9 -9.29 -14.00 11.54
C PRO A 9 -9.06 -12.49 11.62
N VAL A 10 -8.83 -11.83 10.47
CA VAL A 10 -8.59 -10.38 10.42
C VAL A 10 -9.84 -9.59 10.79
N TYR A 11 -11.02 -10.05 10.37
CA TYR A 11 -12.28 -9.43 10.76
C TYR A 11 -12.55 -9.59 12.24
N ILE A 12 -12.26 -10.77 12.82
CA ILE A 12 -12.36 -10.97 14.28
C ILE A 12 -11.38 -10.05 15.02
N LEU A 13 -10.09 -10.07 14.65
CA LEU A 13 -9.07 -9.26 15.29
C LEU A 13 -9.34 -7.76 15.12
N GLY A 14 -9.74 -7.33 13.93
CA GLY A 14 -10.03 -5.94 13.64
C GLY A 14 -11.20 -5.40 14.46
N PHE A 15 -12.32 -6.12 14.56
CA PHE A 15 -13.45 -5.67 15.36
C PHE A 15 -13.21 -5.77 16.87
N VAL A 16 -12.39 -6.72 17.33
CA VAL A 16 -12.08 -6.89 18.76
C VAL A 16 -11.05 -5.87 19.25
N PHE A 17 -10.04 -5.54 18.44
CA PHE A 17 -8.90 -4.75 18.87
C PHE A 17 -8.78 -3.36 18.20
N SER A 18 -9.69 -2.97 17.32
CA SER A 18 -9.70 -1.60 16.78
C SER A 18 -10.30 -0.62 17.79
N ASP A 19 -9.66 0.53 17.89
CA ASP A 19 -10.17 1.65 18.66
C ASP A 19 -11.07 2.57 17.82
N LYS A 20 -11.65 3.56 18.49
CA LYS A 20 -12.53 4.56 17.85
C LYS A 20 -11.81 5.47 16.83
N HIS A 21 -10.50 5.40 16.72
CA HIS A 21 -9.69 6.18 15.77
C HIS A 21 -9.17 5.35 14.59
N GLY A 22 -9.57 4.07 14.48
CA GLY A 22 -9.14 3.16 13.43
C GLY A 22 -7.76 2.54 13.67
N GLY A 23 -7.16 2.83 14.82
CA GLY A 23 -5.94 2.17 15.26
C GLY A 23 -6.22 0.78 15.84
N VAL A 24 -5.24 -0.10 15.77
CA VAL A 24 -5.29 -1.39 16.48
C VAL A 24 -4.67 -1.22 17.85
N THR A 25 -5.50 -1.32 18.90
CA THR A 25 -5.07 -1.10 20.30
C THR A 25 -4.06 -2.11 20.81
N ASN A 26 -3.96 -3.27 20.15
CA ASN A 26 -2.98 -4.29 20.47
C ASN A 26 -2.00 -4.47 19.30
N SER A 27 -0.75 -4.05 19.50
CA SER A 27 0.30 -4.11 18.46
C SER A 27 0.54 -5.53 17.94
N LEU A 28 0.41 -6.57 18.78
CA LEU A 28 0.53 -7.95 18.34
C LEU A 28 -0.64 -8.36 17.44
N ALA A 29 -1.86 -7.90 17.73
CA ALA A 29 -3.01 -8.15 16.86
C ALA A 29 -2.80 -7.49 15.50
N GLY A 30 -2.44 -6.20 15.45
CA GLY A 30 -2.14 -5.49 14.22
C GLY A 30 -1.04 -6.15 13.41
N PHE A 31 0.07 -6.49 14.06
CA PHE A 31 1.18 -7.18 13.42
C PHE A 31 0.75 -8.55 12.86
N SER A 32 -0.03 -9.33 13.62
CA SER A 32 -0.50 -10.65 13.17
C SER A 32 -1.46 -10.59 12.00
N MET A 33 -2.28 -9.51 11.88
CA MET A 33 -3.25 -9.37 10.79
C MET A 33 -2.57 -9.46 9.42
N MET A 34 -1.41 -8.84 9.24
CA MET A 34 -0.68 -8.84 7.97
C MET A 34 -0.15 -10.21 7.55
N PHE A 35 0.00 -11.17 8.48
CA PHE A 35 0.45 -12.54 8.16
C PHE A 35 -0.68 -13.48 7.74
N TRP A 36 -1.94 -13.15 8.01
CA TRP A 36 -3.05 -14.05 7.68
C TRP A 36 -3.18 -14.39 6.19
N PRO A 37 -2.93 -13.48 5.24
CA PRO A 37 -2.90 -13.84 3.82
C PRO A 37 -1.82 -14.90 3.51
N ALA A 38 -0.61 -14.78 4.08
CA ALA A 38 0.44 -15.81 3.91
C ALA A 38 0.07 -17.14 4.55
N ILE A 39 -0.46 -17.12 5.78
CA ILE A 39 -0.94 -18.32 6.49
C ILE A 39 -2.03 -19.00 5.65
N ALA A 40 -2.97 -18.24 5.11
CA ALA A 40 -4.01 -18.74 4.23
C ALA A 40 -3.46 -19.41 2.97
N VAL A 41 -2.41 -18.85 2.35
CA VAL A 41 -1.72 -19.50 1.21
C VAL A 41 -1.10 -20.81 1.63
N ILE A 42 -0.33 -20.84 2.72
CA ILE A 42 0.36 -22.04 3.18
C ILE A 42 -0.65 -23.16 3.44
N ILE A 43 -1.70 -22.89 4.21
CA ILE A 43 -2.74 -23.87 4.52
C ILE A 43 -3.44 -24.33 3.23
N THR A 44 -3.81 -23.39 2.35
CA THR A 44 -4.51 -23.72 1.10
C THR A 44 -3.66 -24.64 0.23
N ARG A 45 -2.37 -24.28 0.00
CA ARG A 45 -1.46 -25.07 -0.85
C ARG A 45 -1.17 -26.46 -0.27
N LEU A 46 -1.08 -26.59 1.05
CA LEU A 46 -0.92 -27.88 1.72
C LEU A 46 -2.17 -28.78 1.57
N VAL A 47 -3.36 -28.21 1.78
CA VAL A 47 -4.63 -28.95 1.65
C VAL A 47 -4.91 -29.34 0.21
N THR A 48 -4.67 -28.45 -0.74
CA THR A 48 -4.88 -28.72 -2.18
C THR A 48 -3.72 -29.46 -2.85
N LYS A 49 -2.63 -29.70 -2.12
CA LYS A 49 -1.42 -30.38 -2.62
C LYS A 49 -0.78 -29.68 -3.84
N GLU A 50 -0.94 -28.36 -3.96
CA GLU A 50 -0.37 -27.58 -5.07
C GLU A 50 1.16 -27.47 -5.00
N GLY A 51 1.76 -27.63 -3.81
CA GLY A 51 3.18 -27.35 -3.56
C GLY A 51 3.52 -25.85 -3.65
N PHE A 52 4.83 -25.52 -3.68
CA PHE A 52 5.32 -24.14 -3.63
C PHE A 52 6.23 -23.75 -4.82
N ARG A 53 6.25 -24.56 -5.86
CA ARG A 53 7.15 -24.37 -7.01
C ARG A 53 6.86 -23.07 -7.79
N ASP A 54 5.61 -22.67 -7.85
CA ASP A 54 5.09 -21.49 -8.54
C ASP A 54 4.74 -20.34 -7.57
N ALA A 55 5.31 -20.36 -6.36
CA ALA A 55 4.93 -19.44 -5.28
C ALA A 55 5.73 -18.11 -5.27
N TYR A 56 6.47 -17.79 -6.32
CA TYR A 56 7.24 -16.54 -6.46
C TYR A 56 8.27 -16.30 -5.33
N LEU A 57 8.79 -17.37 -4.70
CA LEU A 57 9.73 -17.30 -3.57
C LEU A 57 11.20 -17.15 -3.99
N GLY A 58 11.48 -17.15 -5.29
CA GLY A 58 12.82 -16.86 -5.79
C GLY A 58 13.14 -15.36 -5.77
N PHE A 59 14.42 -15.00 -5.74
CA PHE A 59 14.87 -13.60 -5.78
C PHE A 59 14.90 -12.99 -7.19
N GLY A 60 14.44 -13.73 -8.20
CA GLY A 60 14.47 -13.30 -9.58
C GLY A 60 15.81 -13.60 -10.26
N ASN A 61 16.10 -12.92 -11.38
CA ASN A 61 17.34 -13.06 -12.16
C ASN A 61 18.18 -11.76 -12.11
N ARG A 62 19.35 -11.76 -12.75
CA ARG A 62 20.22 -10.58 -12.78
C ARG A 62 19.55 -9.31 -13.32
N GLY A 63 18.58 -9.43 -14.24
CA GLY A 63 17.81 -8.31 -14.76
C GLY A 63 16.76 -7.76 -13.78
N SER A 64 16.54 -8.41 -12.64
CA SER A 64 15.58 -7.99 -11.62
C SER A 64 16.08 -6.83 -10.75
N ALA A 65 17.38 -6.58 -10.69
CA ALA A 65 17.97 -5.54 -9.81
C ALA A 65 17.33 -4.15 -9.98
N LYS A 66 17.02 -3.73 -11.23
CA LYS A 66 16.36 -2.45 -11.50
C LYS A 66 14.95 -2.35 -10.91
N TYR A 67 14.25 -3.47 -10.77
CA TYR A 67 12.90 -3.50 -10.16
C TYR A 67 12.98 -3.46 -8.64
N TYR A 68 14.02 -4.03 -8.03
CA TYR A 68 14.33 -3.82 -6.61
C TYR A 68 14.69 -2.35 -6.35
N GLY A 69 15.50 -1.74 -7.23
CA GLY A 69 15.78 -0.31 -7.18
C GLY A 69 14.51 0.54 -7.28
N PHE A 70 13.60 0.23 -8.21
CA PHE A 70 12.30 0.90 -8.30
C PHE A 70 11.47 0.69 -7.03
N ALA A 71 11.41 -0.53 -6.50
CA ALA A 71 10.66 -0.85 -5.28
C ALA A 71 11.14 -0.07 -4.06
N ALA A 72 12.43 0.26 -4.00
CA ALA A 72 13.01 1.07 -2.93
C ALA A 72 12.85 2.58 -3.15
N LEU A 73 12.98 3.06 -4.39
CA LEU A 73 13.02 4.50 -4.70
C LEU A 73 11.62 5.12 -4.92
N TYR A 74 10.67 4.35 -5.46
CA TYR A 74 9.32 4.84 -5.70
C TYR A 74 8.62 5.32 -4.42
N PRO A 75 8.66 4.57 -3.30
CA PRO A 75 8.10 5.03 -2.04
C PRO A 75 8.75 6.29 -1.47
N ILE A 76 10.00 6.57 -1.83
CA ILE A 76 10.69 7.81 -1.43
C ILE A 76 10.21 8.99 -2.30
N ALA A 77 10.07 8.79 -3.61
CA ALA A 77 9.66 9.85 -4.52
C ALA A 77 8.19 10.30 -4.32
N LEU A 78 7.32 9.36 -3.96
CA LEU A 78 5.89 9.59 -3.85
C LEU A 78 5.50 10.70 -2.85
N PRO A 79 5.99 10.72 -1.59
CA PRO A 79 5.61 11.75 -0.62
C PRO A 79 6.09 13.14 -1.01
N PHE A 80 7.23 13.27 -1.70
CA PHE A 80 7.69 14.58 -2.19
C PHE A 80 6.76 15.16 -3.24
N VAL A 81 6.34 14.35 -4.20
CA VAL A 81 5.39 14.81 -5.23
C VAL A 81 4.03 15.12 -4.59
N SER A 82 3.58 14.31 -3.64
CA SER A 82 2.35 14.56 -2.88
C SER A 82 2.44 15.85 -2.07
N ALA A 83 3.58 16.13 -1.43
CA ALA A 83 3.81 17.38 -0.71
C ALA A 83 3.83 18.60 -1.64
N LEU A 84 4.41 18.50 -2.83
CA LEU A 84 4.35 19.58 -3.83
C LEU A 84 2.90 19.87 -4.25
N ILE A 85 2.09 18.84 -4.50
CA ILE A 85 0.66 19.00 -4.82
C ILE A 85 -0.08 19.64 -3.63
N LEU A 86 0.18 19.17 -2.41
CA LEU A 86 -0.42 19.68 -1.19
C LEU A 86 -0.19 21.20 -1.05
N HIS A 87 1.07 21.63 -1.12
CA HIS A 87 1.42 23.04 -0.91
C HIS A 87 1.05 23.93 -2.10
N ALA A 88 1.07 23.42 -3.34
CA ALA A 88 0.70 24.18 -4.51
C ALA A 88 -0.81 24.45 -4.62
N PHE A 89 -1.65 23.53 -4.17
CA PHE A 89 -3.08 23.57 -4.49
C PHE A 89 -4.01 23.50 -3.28
N ILE A 90 -3.58 22.95 -2.15
CA ILE A 90 -4.47 22.57 -1.05
C ILE A 90 -4.21 23.41 0.21
N VAL A 91 -2.97 23.71 0.54
CA VAL A 91 -2.64 24.63 1.64
C VAL A 91 -3.15 26.03 1.30
N ARG A 92 -3.88 26.66 2.24
CA ARG A 92 -4.46 27.98 2.04
C ARG A 92 -3.43 29.08 2.24
N GLU A 93 -2.66 28.98 3.33
CA GLU A 93 -1.66 29.95 3.74
C GLU A 93 -0.43 29.21 4.27
N GLY A 94 0.75 29.65 3.88
CA GLY A 94 2.01 29.04 4.23
C GLY A 94 2.73 28.43 3.01
N SER A 95 3.96 28.05 3.23
CA SER A 95 4.84 27.48 2.21
C SER A 95 5.44 26.15 2.67
N ILE A 96 5.97 25.39 1.74
CA ILE A 96 6.66 24.15 2.05
C ILE A 96 7.86 24.36 2.99
N SER A 97 8.46 25.56 2.98
CA SER A 97 9.56 25.91 3.89
C SER A 97 9.12 26.07 5.34
N GLU A 98 7.85 26.27 5.62
CA GLU A 98 7.27 26.34 6.96
C GLU A 98 6.86 24.99 7.53
N SER A 99 6.91 23.92 6.71
CA SER A 99 6.63 22.57 7.18
C SER A 99 7.69 22.03 8.15
N MET A 100 7.38 20.95 8.84
CA MET A 100 8.34 20.29 9.76
C MET A 100 9.66 19.93 9.08
N HIS A 101 9.61 19.60 7.79
CA HIS A 101 10.83 19.35 7.01
C HIS A 101 11.38 20.63 6.40
N GLY A 102 10.56 21.59 6.07
CA GLY A 102 10.91 22.93 5.58
C GLY A 102 12.09 22.96 4.63
N SER A 103 13.01 23.89 4.91
CA SER A 103 14.35 23.96 4.29
C SER A 103 15.40 23.14 5.04
N ASP A 104 15.07 22.49 6.16
CA ASP A 104 15.99 21.64 6.92
C ASP A 104 16.18 20.28 6.27
N GLY A 105 17.15 20.21 5.36
CA GLY A 105 17.49 18.99 4.65
C GLY A 105 18.00 17.87 5.58
N ILE A 106 18.55 18.19 6.75
CA ILE A 106 19.04 17.20 7.72
C ILE A 106 17.86 16.50 8.38
N LEU A 107 16.84 17.25 8.80
CA LEU A 107 15.61 16.69 9.38
C LEU A 107 14.88 15.82 8.36
N ALA A 108 14.71 16.30 7.13
CA ALA A 108 14.07 15.53 6.06
C ALA A 108 14.84 14.24 5.76
N ALA A 109 16.16 14.30 5.63
CA ALA A 109 17.01 13.13 5.40
C ALA A 109 16.95 12.14 6.56
N GLY A 110 16.94 12.61 7.80
CA GLY A 110 16.79 11.79 9.01
C GLY A 110 15.46 11.04 9.04
N THR A 111 14.36 11.72 8.71
CA THR A 111 13.02 11.11 8.63
C THR A 111 12.95 10.07 7.54
N ILE A 112 13.48 10.34 6.35
CA ILE A 112 13.52 9.38 5.25
C ILE A 112 14.34 8.15 5.65
N LEU A 113 15.54 8.36 6.19
CA LEU A 113 16.42 7.26 6.59
C LEU A 113 15.80 6.39 7.67
N SER A 114 15.24 6.99 8.74
CA SER A 114 14.60 6.24 9.82
C SER A 114 13.37 5.48 9.30
N SER A 115 12.51 6.11 8.50
CA SER A 115 11.34 5.45 7.90
C SER A 115 11.74 4.32 6.95
N PHE A 116 12.83 4.49 6.20
CA PHE A 116 13.37 3.47 5.32
C PHE A 116 13.90 2.27 6.12
N VAL A 117 14.65 2.50 7.20
CA VAL A 117 15.14 1.44 8.10
C VAL A 117 13.98 0.69 8.75
N ILE A 118 12.97 1.42 9.25
CA ILE A 118 11.76 0.82 9.83
C ILE A 118 11.00 0.00 8.78
N GLY A 119 10.81 0.52 7.57
CA GLY A 119 10.16 -0.19 6.47
C GLY A 119 10.89 -1.48 6.10
N PHE A 120 12.21 -1.44 6.00
CA PHE A 120 13.02 -2.64 5.77
C PHE A 120 12.95 -3.66 6.91
N ALA A 121 12.97 -3.21 8.15
CA ALA A 121 12.80 -4.08 9.31
C ALA A 121 11.43 -4.79 9.32
N ASN A 122 10.42 -4.14 8.75
CA ASN A 122 9.05 -4.67 8.65
C ASN A 122 8.73 -5.37 7.32
N VAL A 123 9.70 -5.61 6.45
CA VAL A 123 9.46 -6.28 5.14
C VAL A 123 8.76 -7.64 5.28
N LEU A 124 8.95 -8.34 6.40
CA LEU A 124 8.23 -9.60 6.67
C LEU A 124 6.71 -9.40 6.76
N ASN A 125 6.23 -8.25 7.25
CA ASN A 125 4.80 -7.95 7.28
C ASN A 125 4.27 -7.74 5.86
N GLY A 126 4.97 -6.94 5.05
CA GLY A 126 4.64 -6.80 3.64
C GLY A 126 4.69 -8.13 2.89
N PHE A 127 5.67 -8.99 3.20
CA PHE A 127 5.69 -10.34 2.65
C PHE A 127 4.45 -11.14 3.05
N GLY A 128 3.97 -11.00 4.29
CA GLY A 128 2.76 -11.66 4.76
C GLY A 128 1.55 -11.37 3.88
N GLU A 129 1.36 -10.12 3.51
CA GLU A 129 0.28 -9.71 2.60
C GLU A 129 0.57 -10.06 1.15
N GLU A 130 1.75 -9.70 0.63
CA GLU A 130 2.07 -9.85 -0.78
C GLU A 130 2.16 -11.32 -1.22
N PHE A 131 2.55 -12.22 -0.31
CA PHE A 131 2.51 -13.64 -0.57
C PHE A 131 1.08 -14.14 -0.80
N GLY A 132 0.10 -13.56 -0.08
CA GLY A 132 -1.33 -13.82 -0.29
C GLY A 132 -1.85 -13.21 -1.59
N TRP A 133 -1.65 -11.92 -1.76
CA TRP A 133 -2.30 -11.16 -2.82
C TRP A 133 -1.60 -11.33 -4.17
N ARG A 134 -0.27 -11.16 -4.23
CA ARG A 134 0.49 -11.11 -5.50
C ARG A 134 1.09 -12.44 -5.89
N ALA A 135 1.47 -13.28 -4.91
CA ALA A 135 2.04 -14.59 -5.21
C ALA A 135 1.00 -15.73 -5.26
N TYR A 136 -0.23 -15.49 -4.80
CA TYR A 136 -1.28 -16.51 -4.83
C TYR A 136 -2.57 -16.03 -5.51
N LEU A 137 -3.28 -15.03 -4.95
CA LEU A 137 -4.62 -14.66 -5.43
C LEU A 137 -4.59 -14.14 -6.86
N THR A 138 -3.74 -13.15 -7.16
CA THR A 138 -3.67 -12.58 -8.52
C THR A 138 -3.35 -13.64 -9.58
N PRO A 139 -2.33 -14.51 -9.44
CA PRO A 139 -2.09 -15.60 -10.39
C PRO A 139 -3.27 -16.57 -10.53
N LYS A 140 -3.97 -16.88 -9.46
CA LYS A 140 -5.17 -17.74 -9.52
C LYS A 140 -6.31 -17.08 -10.29
N LEU A 141 -6.53 -15.79 -10.09
CA LEU A 141 -7.53 -15.03 -10.86
C LEU A 141 -7.14 -14.92 -12.35
N GLU A 142 -5.85 -14.82 -12.66
CA GLU A 142 -5.37 -14.80 -14.05
C GLU A 142 -5.63 -16.09 -14.82
N THR A 143 -5.91 -17.21 -14.17
CA THR A 143 -6.38 -18.43 -14.84
C THR A 143 -7.85 -18.35 -15.27
N LEU A 144 -8.61 -17.40 -14.72
CA LEU A 144 -10.05 -17.24 -14.93
C LEU A 144 -10.40 -16.00 -15.75
N MET A 145 -9.53 -14.99 -15.74
CA MET A 145 -9.80 -13.69 -16.34
C MET A 145 -8.51 -13.00 -16.81
N PRO A 146 -8.60 -12.00 -17.72
CA PRO A 146 -7.42 -11.23 -18.16
C PRO A 146 -6.71 -10.52 -17.01
N THR A 147 -5.38 -10.40 -17.12
CA THR A 147 -4.54 -9.75 -16.09
C THR A 147 -5.09 -8.43 -15.55
N PRO A 148 -5.56 -7.46 -16.36
CA PRO A 148 -6.09 -6.22 -15.81
C PRO A 148 -7.28 -6.44 -14.87
N LEU A 149 -8.17 -7.33 -15.22
CA LEU A 149 -9.35 -7.66 -14.42
C LEU A 149 -8.93 -8.40 -13.13
N ALA A 150 -7.98 -9.33 -13.23
CA ALA A 150 -7.43 -10.03 -12.06
C ALA A 150 -6.79 -9.04 -11.05
N VAL A 151 -6.04 -8.04 -11.55
CA VAL A 151 -5.42 -6.99 -10.72
C VAL A 151 -6.48 -6.11 -10.05
N VAL A 152 -7.49 -5.67 -10.81
CA VAL A 152 -8.62 -4.89 -10.26
C VAL A 152 -9.35 -5.71 -9.20
N THR A 153 -9.69 -6.96 -9.49
CA THR A 153 -10.38 -7.85 -8.54
C THR A 153 -9.55 -8.08 -7.27
N THR A 154 -8.24 -8.31 -7.41
CA THR A 154 -7.34 -8.41 -6.24
C THR A 154 -7.32 -7.11 -5.42
N GLY A 155 -7.29 -5.95 -6.08
CA GLY A 155 -7.32 -4.65 -5.40
C GLY A 155 -8.61 -4.43 -4.60
N VAL A 156 -9.76 -4.76 -5.18
CA VAL A 156 -11.06 -4.70 -4.48
C VAL A 156 -11.07 -5.65 -3.27
N ILE A 157 -10.65 -6.91 -3.47
CA ILE A 157 -10.58 -7.89 -2.39
C ILE A 157 -9.64 -7.40 -1.29
N TRP A 158 -8.46 -6.92 -1.62
CA TRP A 158 -7.49 -6.40 -0.66
C TRP A 158 -8.02 -5.17 0.10
N ALA A 159 -8.70 -4.25 -0.56
CA ALA A 159 -9.33 -3.10 0.09
C ALA A 159 -10.41 -3.54 1.10
N LEU A 160 -11.29 -4.45 0.72
CA LEU A 160 -12.33 -4.97 1.60
C LEU A 160 -11.77 -5.78 2.78
N TRP A 161 -10.58 -6.36 2.64
CA TRP A 161 -9.89 -7.02 3.75
C TRP A 161 -9.57 -6.05 4.90
N HIS A 162 -9.36 -4.77 4.61
CA HIS A 162 -9.22 -3.72 5.64
C HIS A 162 -10.57 -3.27 6.25
N GLY A 163 -11.67 -3.90 5.87
CA GLY A 163 -13.04 -3.48 6.25
C GLY A 163 -13.23 -3.14 7.72
N PRO A 164 -12.81 -3.99 8.69
CA PRO A 164 -12.95 -3.66 10.10
C PRO A 164 -12.22 -2.38 10.50
N LEU A 165 -11.01 -2.15 9.99
CA LEU A 165 -10.22 -0.96 10.27
C LEU A 165 -10.85 0.30 9.65
N LEU A 166 -11.34 0.20 8.41
CA LEU A 166 -12.02 1.29 7.71
C LEU A 166 -13.30 1.72 8.41
N ALA A 167 -14.02 0.78 9.03
CA ALA A 167 -15.20 1.09 9.83
C ALA A 167 -14.89 1.99 11.04
N TYR A 168 -13.62 2.02 11.47
CA TYR A 168 -13.13 2.89 12.55
C TYR A 168 -12.33 4.10 12.06
N GLY A 169 -12.20 4.31 10.75
CA GLY A 169 -11.55 5.49 10.17
C GLY A 169 -10.07 5.29 9.78
N TYR A 170 -9.63 4.04 9.63
CA TYR A 170 -8.26 3.73 9.19
C TYR A 170 -7.91 4.47 7.89
N ASN A 171 -6.71 5.04 7.82
CA ASN A 171 -6.13 5.83 6.73
C ASN A 171 -6.83 7.15 6.37
N PHE A 172 -8.14 7.29 6.60
CA PHE A 172 -8.91 8.43 6.05
C PHE A 172 -9.56 9.30 7.13
N GLY A 173 -9.40 8.93 8.41
CA GLY A 173 -10.10 9.63 9.49
C GLY A 173 -11.61 9.37 9.49
N ARG A 174 -12.36 10.21 10.21
CA ARG A 174 -13.82 10.09 10.40
C ARG A 174 -14.56 11.39 10.09
N ASP A 175 -13.84 12.50 9.96
CA ASP A 175 -14.41 13.84 9.86
C ASP A 175 -14.71 14.21 8.41
N TYR A 176 -15.62 13.46 7.77
CA TYR A 176 -16.16 13.74 6.43
C TYR A 176 -17.61 13.21 6.30
N ASP A 177 -18.41 13.89 5.49
CA ASP A 177 -19.87 13.68 5.41
C ASP A 177 -20.30 12.27 5.00
N PHE A 178 -19.42 11.52 4.35
CA PHE A 178 -19.71 10.19 3.79
C PHE A 178 -19.06 9.06 4.59
N PHE A 179 -18.68 9.29 5.83
CA PHE A 179 -18.10 8.26 6.68
C PHE A 179 -19.12 7.13 6.97
N PRO A 180 -18.71 5.84 6.94
CA PRO A 180 -17.38 5.31 6.56
C PRO A 180 -17.23 5.04 5.06
N TYR A 181 -18.28 5.20 4.26
CA TYR A 181 -18.35 4.75 2.86
C TYR A 181 -17.33 5.43 1.96
N GLY A 182 -17.05 6.71 2.17
CA GLY A 182 -16.01 7.44 1.45
C GLY A 182 -14.63 6.79 1.62
N GLY A 183 -14.28 6.37 2.84
CA GLY A 183 -13.04 5.64 3.14
C GLY A 183 -12.96 4.28 2.43
N PHE A 184 -14.07 3.53 2.37
CA PHE A 184 -14.13 2.28 1.61
C PHE A 184 -13.90 2.50 0.12
N ILE A 185 -14.54 3.50 -0.48
CA ILE A 185 -14.36 3.84 -1.90
C ILE A 185 -12.92 4.26 -2.17
N ALA A 186 -12.37 5.15 -1.34
CA ALA A 186 -11.00 5.59 -1.44
C ALA A 186 -10.01 4.43 -1.34
N MET A 187 -10.19 3.53 -0.37
CA MET A 187 -9.36 2.34 -0.20
C MET A 187 -9.43 1.41 -1.41
N ILE A 188 -10.62 1.20 -1.99
CA ILE A 188 -10.78 0.40 -3.20
C ILE A 188 -9.97 1.01 -4.35
N VAL A 189 -10.10 2.31 -4.62
CA VAL A 189 -9.34 3.00 -5.66
C VAL A 189 -7.85 2.88 -5.40
N MET A 190 -7.40 3.16 -4.19
CA MET A 190 -6.01 3.07 -3.78
C MET A 190 -5.46 1.66 -4.00
N CYS A 191 -6.10 0.64 -3.47
CA CYS A 191 -5.66 -0.75 -3.56
C CYS A 191 -5.67 -1.30 -4.99
N ILE A 192 -6.57 -0.84 -5.88
CA ILE A 192 -6.54 -1.21 -7.30
C ILE A 192 -5.25 -0.75 -7.96
N PHE A 193 -4.89 0.52 -7.80
CA PHE A 193 -3.71 1.07 -8.46
C PHE A 193 -2.40 0.59 -7.81
N TRP A 194 -2.38 0.39 -6.50
CA TRP A 194 -1.26 -0.27 -5.83
C TRP A 194 -1.12 -1.72 -6.25
N SER A 195 -2.22 -2.46 -6.38
CA SER A 195 -2.18 -3.82 -6.92
C SER A 195 -1.53 -3.88 -8.30
N ALA A 196 -1.75 -2.86 -9.14
CA ALA A 196 -1.10 -2.79 -10.45
C ALA A 196 0.42 -2.64 -10.32
N VAL A 197 0.92 -1.75 -9.46
CA VAL A 197 2.37 -1.57 -9.22
C VAL A 197 2.99 -2.85 -8.65
N LEU A 198 2.41 -3.40 -7.59
CA LEU A 198 2.96 -4.55 -6.88
C LEU A 198 2.90 -5.83 -7.73
N THR A 199 1.82 -6.04 -8.49
CA THR A 199 1.73 -7.15 -9.45
C THR A 199 2.74 -6.99 -10.58
N TRP A 200 2.93 -5.77 -11.09
CA TRP A 200 3.95 -5.50 -12.12
C TRP A 200 5.34 -5.85 -11.62
N LEU A 201 5.72 -5.46 -10.39
CA LEU A 201 6.99 -5.83 -9.75
C LEU A 201 7.13 -7.35 -9.65
N THR A 202 6.14 -8.04 -9.12
CA THR A 202 6.15 -9.50 -8.96
C THR A 202 6.32 -10.20 -10.30
N LYS A 203 5.58 -9.80 -11.33
CA LYS A 203 5.65 -10.41 -12.68
C LYS A 203 6.98 -10.11 -13.40
N ARG A 204 7.56 -8.92 -13.20
CA ARG A 204 8.83 -8.53 -13.83
C ARG A 204 10.03 -9.25 -13.24
N THR A 205 9.96 -9.62 -12.00
CA THR A 205 11.04 -10.28 -11.27
C THR A 205 10.83 -11.77 -11.07
N ASN A 206 9.62 -12.27 -11.30
CA ASN A 206 9.18 -13.60 -10.87
C ASN A 206 9.47 -13.83 -9.38
N SER A 207 9.23 -12.78 -8.57
CA SER A 207 9.57 -12.72 -7.15
C SER A 207 8.56 -11.85 -6.40
N VAL A 208 8.15 -12.28 -5.21
CA VAL A 208 7.26 -11.50 -4.34
C VAL A 208 8.02 -10.42 -3.56
N TYR A 209 9.32 -10.56 -3.37
CA TYR A 209 10.10 -9.69 -2.50
C TYR A 209 10.13 -8.22 -2.91
N PRO A 210 10.26 -7.83 -4.21
CA PRO A 210 10.18 -6.42 -4.57
C PRO A 210 8.82 -5.79 -4.25
N ALA A 211 7.74 -6.56 -4.37
CA ALA A 211 6.41 -6.09 -3.97
C ALA A 211 6.33 -5.89 -2.46
N ALA A 212 6.82 -6.84 -1.65
CA ALA A 212 6.87 -6.73 -0.20
C ALA A 212 7.70 -5.53 0.29
N ILE A 213 8.87 -5.30 -0.32
CA ILE A 213 9.72 -4.13 -0.03
C ILE A 213 8.98 -2.84 -0.37
N CYS A 214 8.43 -2.75 -1.58
CA CYS A 214 7.71 -1.57 -2.04
C CYS A 214 6.52 -1.25 -1.11
N HIS A 215 5.73 -2.26 -0.74
CA HIS A 215 4.59 -2.15 0.15
C HIS A 215 5.00 -1.53 1.50
N MET A 216 5.95 -2.14 2.20
CA MET A 216 6.34 -1.66 3.54
C MET A 216 7.02 -0.29 3.52
N LEU A 217 7.79 0.00 2.48
CA LEU A 217 8.38 1.33 2.33
C LEU A 217 7.31 2.39 2.01
N ILE A 218 6.24 2.02 1.32
CA ILE A 218 5.10 2.90 1.13
C ILE A 218 4.44 3.20 2.48
N ASP A 219 4.09 2.20 3.26
CA ASP A 219 3.41 2.37 4.55
C ASP A 219 4.22 3.23 5.53
N THR A 220 5.53 3.11 5.50
CA THR A 220 6.41 3.84 6.42
C THR A 220 6.88 5.18 5.88
N VAL A 221 7.44 5.22 4.68
CA VAL A 221 8.06 6.44 4.11
C VAL A 221 7.00 7.43 3.64
N LEU A 222 5.96 6.96 2.91
CA LEU A 222 4.89 7.86 2.47
C LEU A 222 4.22 8.51 3.68
N THR A 223 3.83 7.71 4.69
CA THR A 223 3.14 8.22 5.87
C THR A 223 4.02 9.22 6.63
N SER A 224 5.23 8.83 7.02
CA SER A 224 6.09 9.67 7.87
C SER A 224 6.55 10.95 7.16
N VAL A 225 6.98 10.85 5.92
CA VAL A 225 7.50 12.00 5.16
C VAL A 225 6.36 12.93 4.74
N PHE A 226 5.23 12.39 4.26
CA PHE A 226 4.08 13.20 3.89
C PHE A 226 3.52 13.96 5.08
N LEU A 227 3.33 13.30 6.24
CA LEU A 227 2.86 13.96 7.46
C LEU A 227 3.81 15.08 7.91
N GLY A 228 5.13 14.89 7.78
CA GLY A 228 6.11 15.93 8.07
C GLY A 228 5.97 17.16 7.17
N PHE A 229 5.56 16.99 5.90
CA PHE A 229 5.25 18.12 5.02
C PHE A 229 3.84 18.70 5.24
N ALA A 230 2.92 17.92 5.80
CA ALA A 230 1.56 18.33 6.08
C ALA A 230 1.40 19.12 7.38
N ALA A 231 2.41 19.14 8.24
CA ALA A 231 2.42 19.89 9.51
C ALA A 231 3.49 20.99 9.50
N LYS A 232 3.25 22.07 10.28
CA LYS A 232 4.23 23.14 10.50
C LYS A 232 5.36 22.70 11.44
N ALA A 233 6.46 23.43 11.45
CA ALA A 233 7.62 23.16 12.27
C ALA A 233 7.31 23.16 13.78
N ASP A 234 6.31 23.91 14.22
CA ASP A 234 5.81 23.94 15.60
C ASP A 234 4.84 22.81 15.94
N GLY A 235 4.59 21.89 14.99
CA GLY A 235 3.67 20.77 15.14
C GLY A 235 2.20 21.11 14.90
N THR A 236 1.87 22.37 14.61
CA THR A 236 0.48 22.74 14.25
C THR A 236 0.15 22.37 12.81
N GLN A 237 -1.12 22.23 12.53
CA GLN A 237 -1.60 21.93 11.17
C GLN A 237 -1.63 23.19 10.30
N PHE A 238 -1.36 23.03 9.01
CA PHE A 238 -1.66 24.07 8.03
C PHE A 238 -3.17 24.28 7.90
N ALA A 239 -3.57 25.50 7.53
CA ALA A 239 -4.94 25.73 7.11
C ALA A 239 -5.14 25.18 5.69
N TYR A 240 -5.98 24.18 5.56
CA TYR A 240 -6.31 23.56 4.28
C TYR A 240 -7.55 24.16 3.64
N ARG A 241 -7.64 24.08 2.32
CA ARG A 241 -8.84 24.45 1.53
C ARG A 241 -9.95 23.40 1.64
N THR A 242 -9.62 22.19 2.11
CA THR A 242 -10.51 21.03 2.22
C THR A 242 -10.35 20.37 3.60
N ASN A 243 -11.21 19.43 3.94
CA ASN A 243 -11.03 18.59 5.13
C ASN A 243 -9.88 17.57 4.92
N GLU A 244 -9.48 16.87 5.99
CA GLU A 244 -8.37 15.91 5.95
C GLU A 244 -8.55 14.81 4.91
N PHE A 245 -9.76 14.28 4.76
CA PHE A 245 -10.10 13.27 3.77
C PHE A 245 -9.78 13.73 2.35
N TRP A 246 -10.32 14.88 1.93
CA TRP A 246 -10.07 15.42 0.60
C TRP A 246 -8.64 15.91 0.42
N THR A 247 -8.01 16.41 1.48
CA THR A 247 -6.58 16.77 1.47
C THR A 247 -5.73 15.58 1.07
N MET A 248 -5.95 14.41 1.69
CA MET A 248 -5.25 13.18 1.37
C MET A 248 -5.56 12.69 -0.06
N ILE A 249 -6.84 12.66 -0.44
CA ILE A 249 -7.25 12.21 -1.79
C ILE A 249 -6.59 13.07 -2.86
N LEU A 250 -6.67 14.39 -2.76
CA LEU A 250 -6.20 15.30 -3.81
C LEU A 250 -4.67 15.38 -3.89
N SER A 251 -3.95 15.16 -2.77
CA SER A 251 -2.48 15.24 -2.76
C SER A 251 -1.79 13.91 -3.11
N VAL A 252 -2.31 12.77 -2.63
CA VAL A 252 -1.62 11.48 -2.73
C VAL A 252 -2.11 10.63 -3.92
N PHE A 253 -3.40 10.59 -4.17
CA PHE A 253 -4.00 9.72 -5.18
C PHE A 253 -3.56 9.98 -6.63
N PRO A 254 -3.32 11.23 -7.09
CA PRO A 254 -2.92 11.45 -8.48
C PRO A 254 -1.69 10.63 -8.89
N MET A 255 -0.67 10.58 -8.04
CA MET A 255 0.56 9.82 -8.33
C MET A 255 0.36 8.31 -8.28
N ILE A 256 -0.46 7.83 -7.32
CA ILE A 256 -0.81 6.41 -7.22
C ILE A 256 -1.54 5.98 -8.49
N ILE A 257 -2.54 6.75 -8.92
CA ILE A 257 -3.34 6.47 -10.13
C ILE A 257 -2.46 6.47 -11.38
N ILE A 258 -1.60 7.48 -11.55
CA ILE A 258 -0.69 7.57 -12.70
C ILE A 258 0.25 6.37 -12.74
N CYS A 259 0.97 6.10 -11.66
CA CYS A 259 1.93 4.99 -11.62
C CYS A 259 1.25 3.62 -11.80
N GLY A 260 0.13 3.39 -11.14
CA GLY A 260 -0.64 2.15 -11.28
C GLY A 260 -1.18 1.96 -12.69
N SER A 261 -1.69 3.03 -13.32
CA SER A 261 -2.15 2.99 -14.72
C SER A 261 -1.01 2.66 -15.69
N VAL A 262 0.16 3.26 -15.53
CA VAL A 262 1.35 2.96 -16.34
C VAL A 262 1.75 1.49 -16.17
N CYS A 263 1.81 0.98 -14.94
CA CYS A 263 2.13 -0.42 -14.68
C CYS A 263 1.11 -1.38 -15.32
N MET A 264 -0.19 -1.04 -15.26
CA MET A 264 -1.26 -1.80 -15.91
C MET A 264 -1.05 -1.87 -17.42
N ILE A 265 -0.79 -0.73 -18.08
CA ILE A 265 -0.53 -0.66 -19.52
C ILE A 265 0.71 -1.48 -19.90
N LEU A 266 1.79 -1.41 -19.10
CA LEU A 266 3.02 -2.18 -19.35
C LEU A 266 2.82 -3.70 -19.22
N MET A 267 1.89 -4.15 -18.37
CA MET A 267 1.50 -5.57 -18.29
C MET A 267 0.70 -6.01 -19.51
N CYS A 268 -0.26 -5.18 -19.98
CA CYS A 268 -1.10 -5.49 -21.14
C CYS A 268 -0.29 -5.58 -22.46
N LYS A 269 0.69 -4.69 -22.66
CA LYS A 269 1.53 -4.68 -23.87
C LYS A 269 2.32 -5.98 -24.04
N LYS A 270 2.81 -6.57 -22.95
CA LYS A 270 3.59 -7.82 -23.02
C LYS A 270 2.74 -9.03 -23.39
N GLN A 271 1.46 -9.05 -23.04
CA GLN A 271 0.55 -10.14 -23.44
C GLN A 271 0.24 -10.16 -24.95
N LYS A 272 0.23 -8.98 -25.59
CA LYS A 272 0.01 -8.89 -27.05
C LYS A 272 1.23 -9.31 -27.89
N ALA A 273 2.44 -9.25 -27.32
CA ALA A 273 3.67 -9.62 -28.00
C ALA A 273 3.97 -11.14 -27.96
N VAL A 274 3.19 -11.91 -27.19
CA VAL A 274 3.36 -13.37 -27.01
C VAL A 274 2.27 -14.17 -27.75
N LYS A 275 1.26 -13.49 -28.32
CA LYS A 275 0.26 -14.06 -29.21
C LYS A 275 0.64 -13.82 -30.67
#